data_9cbfd13caca41d094f587862535456c5
#
_entry.id   9cbfd13caca41d094f587862535456c5
#
_cell.length_a   1.000
_cell.length_b   1.000
_cell.length_c   1.000
_cell.angle_alpha   90.00
_cell.angle_beta   90.00
_cell.angle_gamma   90.00
#
_symmetry.space_group_name_H-M   'P 1'
#
loop_
_entity.id
_entity.type
_entity.pdbx_description
1 polymer ?
#
loop_
_entity_poly.entity_id
_entity_poly.type
_entity_poly.pdbx_seq_one_letter_code
_entity_poly.pdbx_strand_id
1 'polypeptide(L)'
;MCVLVQIETREALKNLPQILDVDGVDGVFIGPADLSADMGFAGNPQHPEVQAAIEQAIAQILSAGKAPGILMANEQLARRYLERGALFVAVGVDTTLLARGAEALAARFIDKPVSSDNNKSVY
;
A
#
# COMPACT_ATOMS: atom_id res chain seq x y z
N MET A 1 -10.59 18.73 -10.93
CA MET A 1 -9.51 17.72 -11.04
C MET A 1 -9.24 17.22 -9.63
N CYS A 2 -9.09 15.94 -9.39
CA CYS A 2 -8.71 15.39 -8.08
C CYS A 2 -7.19 15.13 -8.10
N VAL A 3 -6.48 15.67 -7.11
CA VAL A 3 -5.02 15.55 -6.99
C VAL A 3 -4.69 14.72 -5.74
N LEU A 4 -4.12 13.54 -5.96
CA LEU A 4 -3.55 12.72 -4.91
C LEU A 4 -2.02 12.77 -5.03
N VAL A 5 -1.32 13.11 -3.96
CA VAL A 5 0.14 13.05 -3.91
C VAL A 5 0.58 11.77 -3.21
N GLN A 6 1.69 11.17 -3.66
CA GLN A 6 2.18 9.92 -3.08
C GLN A 6 3.29 10.20 -2.07
N ILE A 7 3.24 9.51 -0.92
CA ILE A 7 4.28 9.51 0.10
C ILE A 7 4.80 8.09 0.33
N GLU A 8 6.13 7.92 0.30
CA GLU A 8 6.75 6.60 0.33
C GLU A 8 8.17 6.62 0.92
N THR A 9 8.52 7.70 1.64
CA THR A 9 9.80 7.86 2.31
C THR A 9 9.62 8.46 3.70
N ARG A 10 10.62 8.25 4.57
CA ARG A 10 10.67 8.90 5.89
C ARG A 10 10.68 10.43 5.78
N GLU A 11 11.33 10.96 4.75
CA GLU A 11 11.34 12.40 4.50
C GLU A 11 9.95 12.90 4.14
N ALA A 12 9.22 12.19 3.26
CA ALA A 12 7.85 12.53 2.91
C ALA A 12 6.91 12.46 4.12
N LEU A 13 7.06 11.44 4.98
CA LEU A 13 6.31 11.37 6.24
C LEU A 13 6.59 12.55 7.17
N LYS A 14 7.85 12.98 7.27
CA LYS A 14 8.23 14.16 8.06
C LYS A 14 7.63 15.44 7.50
N ASN A 15 7.54 15.55 6.18
CA ASN A 15 7.00 16.70 5.48
C ASN A 15 5.47 16.62 5.29
N LEU A 16 4.82 15.55 5.75
CA LEU A 16 3.39 15.34 5.58
C LEU A 16 2.53 16.54 6.04
N PRO A 17 2.80 17.19 7.19
CA PRO A 17 2.03 18.37 7.59
C PRO A 17 2.05 19.48 6.53
N GLN A 18 3.24 19.79 5.98
CA GLN A 18 3.38 20.82 4.94
C GLN A 18 2.70 20.42 3.62
N ILE A 19 2.74 19.13 3.28
CA ILE A 19 2.04 18.60 2.10
C ILE A 19 0.53 18.74 2.26
N LEU A 20 0.01 18.51 3.46
CA LEU A 20 -1.41 18.62 3.77
C LEU A 20 -1.92 20.06 3.77
N ASP A 21 -1.04 21.02 4.03
CA ASP A 21 -1.37 22.48 4.00
C ASP A 21 -1.44 23.04 2.58
N VAL A 22 -1.03 22.28 1.56
CA VAL A 22 -1.05 22.75 0.16
C VAL A 22 -2.48 22.78 -0.37
N ASP A 23 -2.90 23.95 -0.83
CA ASP A 23 -4.16 24.12 -1.54
C ASP A 23 -4.19 23.31 -2.83
N GLY A 24 -5.31 22.62 -3.12
CA GLY A 24 -5.48 21.81 -4.32
C GLY A 24 -4.98 20.37 -4.19
N VAL A 25 -4.37 19.98 -3.08
CA VAL A 25 -4.14 18.58 -2.73
C VAL A 25 -5.41 18.03 -2.09
N ASP A 26 -6.06 17.05 -2.75
CA ASP A 26 -7.31 16.44 -2.28
C ASP A 26 -7.05 15.26 -1.33
N GLY A 27 -5.93 14.60 -1.50
CA GLY A 27 -5.56 13.45 -0.67
C GLY A 27 -4.12 13.03 -0.81
N VAL A 28 -3.74 12.04 0.00
CA VAL A 28 -2.38 11.51 0.03
C VAL A 28 -2.43 9.99 -0.08
N PHE A 29 -1.67 9.45 -1.04
CA PHE A 29 -1.55 8.02 -1.27
C PHE A 29 -0.25 7.50 -0.68
N ILE A 30 -0.33 6.46 0.14
CA ILE A 30 0.82 5.87 0.83
C ILE A 30 1.33 4.69 0.01
N GLY A 31 2.66 4.66 -0.26
CA GLY A 31 3.37 3.55 -0.92
C GLY A 31 4.09 2.65 0.08
N PRO A 32 3.47 1.55 0.59
CA PRO A 32 4.05 0.75 1.67
C PRO A 32 5.34 0.02 1.29
N ALA A 33 5.48 -0.38 0.02
CA ALA A 33 6.65 -1.11 -0.45
C ALA A 33 7.92 -0.24 -0.38
N ASP A 34 7.84 0.95 -0.98
CA ASP A 34 8.96 1.89 -1.02
C ASP A 34 9.22 2.50 0.36
N LEU A 35 8.14 2.81 1.11
CA LEU A 35 8.27 3.27 2.48
C LEU A 35 9.00 2.25 3.36
N SER A 36 8.66 0.97 3.25
CA SER A 36 9.35 -0.08 4.01
C SER A 36 10.82 -0.20 3.64
N ALA A 37 11.14 -0.05 2.36
CA ALA A 37 12.53 -0.06 1.89
C ALA A 37 13.33 1.13 2.44
N ASP A 38 12.76 2.35 2.37
CA ASP A 38 13.38 3.56 2.91
C ASP A 38 13.56 3.51 4.44
N MET A 39 12.64 2.84 5.15
CA MET A 39 12.74 2.61 6.59
C MET A 39 13.76 1.52 6.97
N GLY A 40 14.37 0.81 6.00
CA GLY A 40 15.33 -0.27 6.23
C GLY A 40 14.70 -1.66 6.34
N PHE A 41 13.41 -1.80 5.99
CA PHE A 41 12.64 -3.04 6.04
C PHE A 41 12.24 -3.51 4.63
N ALA A 42 13.16 -3.41 3.65
CA ALA A 42 12.90 -3.76 2.26
C ALA A 42 12.23 -5.15 2.12
N GLY A 43 11.13 -5.21 1.36
CA GLY A 43 10.35 -6.44 1.17
C GLY A 43 9.50 -6.86 2.37
N ASN A 44 9.44 -6.07 3.43
CA ASN A 44 8.63 -6.33 4.61
C ASN A 44 7.75 -5.13 5.00
N PRO A 45 6.78 -4.74 4.17
CA PRO A 45 5.86 -3.64 4.50
C PRO A 45 4.97 -3.94 5.72
N GLN A 46 4.92 -5.21 6.17
CA GLN A 46 4.16 -5.61 7.35
C GLN A 46 4.94 -5.44 8.67
N HIS A 47 6.18 -4.96 8.62
CA HIS A 47 6.97 -4.72 9.84
C HIS A 47 6.21 -3.76 10.78
N PRO A 48 6.19 -4.03 12.10
CA PRO A 48 5.40 -3.23 13.05
C PRO A 48 5.68 -1.72 13.00
N GLU A 49 6.93 -1.31 12.81
CA GLU A 49 7.29 0.10 12.69
C GLU A 49 6.74 0.75 11.42
N VAL A 50 6.74 0.01 10.30
CA VAL A 50 6.14 0.47 9.04
C VAL A 50 4.63 0.62 9.20
N GLN A 51 4.00 -0.37 9.84
CA GLN A 51 2.56 -0.34 10.10
C GLN A 51 2.16 0.84 11.01
N ALA A 52 2.94 1.08 12.06
CA ALA A 52 2.71 2.24 12.95
C ALA A 52 2.85 3.57 12.20
N ALA A 53 3.86 3.70 11.33
CA ALA A 53 4.05 4.90 10.51
C ALA A 53 2.89 5.13 9.54
N ILE A 54 2.41 4.07 8.89
CA ILE A 54 1.25 4.13 7.97
C ILE A 54 -0.01 4.56 8.72
N GLU A 55 -0.31 3.97 9.87
CA GLU A 55 -1.49 4.32 10.66
C GLU A 55 -1.44 5.77 11.18
N GLN A 56 -0.26 6.22 11.59
CA GLN A 56 -0.07 7.61 11.98
C GLN A 56 -0.28 8.56 10.80
N ALA A 57 0.22 8.23 9.62
CA ALA A 57 0.01 9.02 8.41
C ALA A 57 -1.48 9.11 8.04
N ILE A 58 -2.21 7.99 8.06
CA ILE A 58 -3.66 7.96 7.82
C ILE A 58 -4.39 8.91 8.80
N ALA A 59 -4.07 8.84 10.08
CA ALA A 59 -4.69 9.69 11.10
C ALA A 59 -4.39 11.19 10.86
N GLN A 60 -3.16 11.53 10.48
CA GLN A 60 -2.78 12.93 10.14
C GLN A 60 -3.53 13.44 8.91
N ILE A 61 -3.62 12.63 7.85
CA ILE A 61 -4.31 12.99 6.61
C ILE A 61 -5.80 13.26 6.89
N LEU A 62 -6.45 12.39 7.67
CA LEU A 62 -7.83 12.57 8.09
C LEU A 62 -8.03 13.83 8.93
N SER A 63 -7.14 14.08 9.88
CA SER A 63 -7.21 15.27 10.76
C SER A 63 -7.07 16.58 9.98
N ALA A 64 -6.38 16.55 8.85
CA ALA A 64 -6.28 17.69 7.93
C ALA A 64 -7.48 17.81 6.97
N GLY A 65 -8.49 16.94 7.08
CA GLY A 65 -9.65 16.93 6.18
C GLY A 65 -9.35 16.44 4.77
N LYS A 66 -8.23 15.75 4.56
CA LYS A 66 -7.82 15.20 3.27
C LYS A 66 -8.11 13.70 3.19
N ALA A 67 -8.08 13.15 1.97
CA ALA A 67 -8.39 11.75 1.72
C ALA A 67 -7.13 10.86 1.82
N PRO A 68 -7.05 9.92 2.78
CA PRO A 68 -5.96 8.93 2.79
C PRO A 68 -6.25 7.79 1.81
N GLY A 69 -5.21 7.42 1.05
CA GLY A 69 -5.21 6.26 0.16
C GLY A 69 -3.98 5.39 0.38
N ILE A 70 -4.06 4.13 -0.01
CA ILE A 70 -2.99 3.15 0.14
C ILE A 70 -3.15 2.00 -0.84
N LEU A 71 -2.04 1.39 -1.28
CA LEU A 71 -2.05 0.09 -1.94
C LEU A 71 -1.68 -1.00 -0.92
N MET A 72 -2.57 -1.96 -0.70
CA MET A 72 -2.33 -3.08 0.19
C MET A 72 -3.05 -4.34 -0.29
N ALA A 73 -2.29 -5.28 -0.87
CA ALA A 73 -2.84 -6.54 -1.39
C ALA A 73 -3.18 -7.56 -0.28
N ASN A 74 -2.62 -7.40 0.92
CA ASN A 74 -3.01 -8.23 2.06
C ASN A 74 -4.41 -7.82 2.54
N GLU A 75 -5.37 -8.74 2.43
CA GLU A 75 -6.79 -8.47 2.71
C GLU A 75 -7.03 -8.00 4.15
N GLN A 76 -6.36 -8.61 5.13
CA GLN A 76 -6.56 -8.24 6.55
C GLN A 76 -6.08 -6.81 6.81
N LEU A 77 -4.92 -6.44 6.27
CA LEU A 77 -4.39 -5.08 6.39
C LEU A 77 -5.22 -4.08 5.59
N ALA A 78 -5.68 -4.43 4.39
CA ALA A 78 -6.54 -3.57 3.59
C ALA A 78 -7.85 -3.24 4.34
N ARG A 79 -8.50 -4.24 4.95
CA ARG A 79 -9.69 -4.03 5.79
C ARG A 79 -9.39 -3.15 7.01
N ARG A 80 -8.27 -3.39 7.69
CA ARG A 80 -7.83 -2.58 8.83
C ARG A 80 -7.65 -1.11 8.43
N TYR A 81 -7.08 -0.82 7.26
CA TYR A 81 -6.93 0.56 6.80
C TYR A 81 -8.27 1.20 6.45
N LEU A 82 -9.21 0.46 5.86
CA LEU A 82 -10.58 0.94 5.66
C LEU A 82 -11.25 1.29 6.99
N GLU A 83 -11.11 0.44 8.01
CA GLU A 83 -11.62 0.67 9.37
C GLU A 83 -10.95 1.89 10.02
N ARG A 84 -9.69 2.20 9.68
CA ARG A 84 -8.95 3.38 10.10
C ARG A 84 -9.32 4.65 9.34
N GLY A 85 -10.21 4.55 8.34
CA GLY A 85 -10.71 5.67 7.57
C GLY A 85 -9.99 5.94 6.25
N ALA A 86 -9.18 5.01 5.74
CA ALA A 86 -8.67 5.13 4.38
C ALA A 86 -9.83 5.11 3.38
N LEU A 87 -9.86 6.09 2.47
CA LEU A 87 -10.95 6.28 1.51
C LEU A 87 -10.67 5.67 0.15
N PHE A 88 -9.41 5.45 -0.19
CA PHE A 88 -8.97 4.85 -1.44
C PHE A 88 -7.96 3.73 -1.16
N VAL A 89 -8.41 2.48 -1.17
CA VAL A 89 -7.56 1.31 -0.92
C VAL A 89 -7.48 0.47 -2.19
N ALA A 90 -6.31 0.46 -2.82
CA ALA A 90 -6.00 -0.43 -3.92
C ALA A 90 -5.63 -1.81 -3.35
N VAL A 91 -6.39 -2.84 -3.71
CA VAL A 91 -6.28 -4.19 -3.11
C VAL A 91 -5.58 -5.19 -4.03
N GLY A 92 -5.13 -4.76 -5.20
CA GLY A 92 -4.43 -5.61 -6.15
C GLY A 92 -3.77 -4.81 -7.27
N VAL A 93 -2.89 -5.48 -8.00
CA VAL A 93 -2.24 -4.96 -9.19
C VAL A 93 -2.49 -5.89 -10.37
N ASP A 94 -2.61 -5.34 -11.57
CA ASP A 94 -2.95 -6.04 -12.81
C ASP A 94 -1.96 -7.18 -13.13
N THR A 95 -0.66 -6.92 -13.01
CA THR A 95 0.37 -7.92 -13.26
C THR A 95 0.27 -9.12 -12.33
N THR A 96 0.00 -8.91 -11.05
CA THR A 96 -0.19 -9.99 -10.08
C THR A 96 -1.48 -10.76 -10.36
N LEU A 97 -2.58 -10.07 -10.66
CA LEU A 97 -3.85 -10.70 -11.00
C LEU A 97 -3.72 -11.55 -12.26
N LEU A 98 -3.05 -11.05 -13.31
CA LEU A 98 -2.80 -11.77 -14.54
C LEU A 98 -1.92 -13.01 -14.32
N ALA A 99 -0.79 -12.84 -13.62
CA ALA A 99 0.14 -13.94 -13.36
C ALA A 99 -0.53 -15.05 -12.55
N ARG A 100 -1.17 -14.71 -11.43
CA ARG A 100 -1.86 -15.70 -10.58
C ARG A 100 -3.06 -16.34 -11.28
N GLY A 101 -3.79 -15.59 -12.09
CA GLY A 101 -4.88 -16.12 -12.90
C GLY A 101 -4.36 -17.13 -13.95
N ALA A 102 -3.27 -16.81 -14.64
CA ALA A 102 -2.64 -17.70 -15.60
C ALA A 102 -2.09 -18.98 -14.95
N GLU A 103 -1.38 -18.84 -13.81
CA GLU A 103 -0.88 -19.97 -13.03
C GLU A 103 -2.01 -20.90 -12.56
N ALA A 104 -3.09 -20.32 -12.02
CA ALA A 104 -4.24 -21.09 -11.57
C ALA A 104 -4.95 -21.81 -12.71
N LEU A 105 -5.01 -21.21 -13.89
CA LEU A 105 -5.55 -21.84 -15.08
C LEU A 105 -4.64 -22.98 -15.58
N ALA A 106 -3.34 -22.74 -15.70
CA ALA A 106 -2.36 -23.73 -16.13
C ALA A 106 -2.34 -24.96 -15.21
N ALA A 107 -2.45 -24.76 -13.90
CA ALA A 107 -2.49 -25.83 -12.92
C ALA A 107 -3.66 -26.82 -13.10
N ARG A 108 -4.71 -26.43 -13.82
CA ARG A 108 -5.84 -27.34 -14.14
C ARG A 108 -5.54 -28.31 -15.27
N PHE A 109 -4.49 -28.04 -16.05
CA PHE A 109 -4.17 -28.80 -17.27
C PHE A 109 -2.77 -29.43 -17.24
N ILE A 110 -1.95 -29.11 -16.28
CA ILE A 110 -0.57 -29.57 -16.16
C ILE A 110 -0.44 -30.40 -14.88
N ASP A 111 -0.19 -31.72 -15.02
CA ASP A 111 -0.03 -32.65 -13.89
C ASP A 111 1.31 -32.48 -13.10
N LYS A 112 2.08 -31.45 -13.34
CA LYS A 112 3.29 -31.16 -12.55
C LYS A 112 2.97 -30.16 -11.46
N PRO A 113 3.33 -30.45 -10.20
CA PRO A 113 3.25 -29.44 -9.15
C PRO A 113 4.13 -28.27 -9.58
N VAL A 114 3.53 -27.12 -9.81
CA VAL A 114 4.26 -25.86 -9.89
C VAL A 114 4.94 -25.71 -8.54
N SER A 115 6.29 -25.76 -8.54
CA SER A 115 7.04 -25.51 -7.33
C SER A 115 6.59 -24.16 -6.78
N SER A 116 6.00 -24.17 -5.60
CA SER A 116 5.63 -22.98 -4.86
C SER A 116 6.89 -22.35 -4.27
N ASP A 117 7.83 -21.99 -5.15
CA ASP A 117 8.94 -21.14 -4.76
C ASP A 117 8.41 -19.73 -4.52
N ASN A 118 8.18 -19.50 -3.24
CA ASN A 118 8.23 -18.24 -2.53
C ASN A 118 8.47 -17.00 -3.43
N ASN A 119 7.47 -16.56 -4.12
CA ASN A 119 7.47 -15.18 -4.50
C ASN A 119 6.71 -14.40 -3.40
N LYS A 120 7.46 -13.87 -2.44
CA LYS A 120 6.99 -12.83 -1.55
C LYS A 120 6.59 -11.66 -2.42
N SER A 121 5.33 -11.61 -2.81
CA SER A 121 4.76 -10.44 -3.47
C SER A 121 4.98 -9.25 -2.54
N VAL A 122 5.73 -8.28 -3.01
CA VAL A 122 6.00 -7.02 -2.30
C VAL A 122 4.79 -6.08 -2.41
N TYR A 123 3.81 -6.44 -3.25
CA TYR A 123 2.61 -5.65 -3.49
C TYR A 123 1.36 -6.36 -2.96
#